data_4d2421b72933c817a45be68c9ca28261
#
_entry.id   4d2421b72933c817a45be68c9ca28261
#
_cell.length_a   1.000
_cell.length_b   1.000
_cell.length_c   1.000
_cell.angle_alpha   90.00
_cell.angle_beta   90.00
_cell.angle_gamma   90.00
#
_symmetry.space_group_name_H-M   'P 1'
#
loop_
_entity.id
_entity.type
_entity.pdbx_description
1 polymer ?
#
loop_
_entity_poly.entity_id
_entity_poly.type
_entity_poly.pdbx_seq_one_letter_code
_entity_poly.pdbx_strand_id
1 'polypeptide(L)'
;QEWQIEVFRSQLQIARELDLPVIIHCRDAAAMMHQVCQEFWQEFGRVRGVMHCWAGTPAETQWFLDLGFYISFSGVVTFKNATQIQDSAKIVPIDKLLIETDCPFLAPVPKRGKRNEPAFVSYVATYLAQLRGEGLDQLADATTTNARDLFKLPVLAAVV
;
A
#
# COMPACT_ATOMS: atom_id res chain seq x y z
N GLN A 1 -2.91 -3.60 -24.06
CA GLN A 1 -1.89 -3.05 -23.13
C GLN A 1 -1.77 -1.52 -23.29
N GLU A 2 -1.63 -0.98 -24.51
CA GLU A 2 -1.57 0.48 -24.77
C GLU A 2 -2.79 1.21 -24.21
N TRP A 3 -3.99 0.72 -24.49
CA TRP A 3 -5.23 1.28 -23.95
C TRP A 3 -5.25 1.36 -22.40
N GLN A 4 -4.70 0.36 -21.70
CA GLN A 4 -4.62 0.39 -20.23
C GLN A 4 -3.70 1.51 -19.75
N ILE A 5 -2.59 1.75 -20.45
CA ILE A 5 -1.65 2.82 -20.13
C ILE A 5 -2.32 4.19 -20.32
N GLU A 6 -3.03 4.39 -21.44
CA GLU A 6 -3.75 5.63 -21.72
C GLU A 6 -4.80 5.96 -20.65
N VAL A 7 -5.61 4.94 -20.28
CA VAL A 7 -6.61 5.10 -19.22
C VAL A 7 -5.94 5.39 -17.87
N PHE A 8 -4.86 4.69 -17.54
CA PHE A 8 -4.14 4.93 -16.31
C PHE A 8 -3.55 6.34 -16.24
N ARG A 9 -2.90 6.81 -17.31
CA ARG A 9 -2.41 8.20 -17.40
C ARG A 9 -3.54 9.22 -17.24
N SER A 10 -4.71 8.97 -17.84
CA SER A 10 -5.89 9.83 -17.69
C SER A 10 -6.36 9.88 -16.22
N GLN A 11 -6.34 8.77 -15.48
CA GLN A 11 -6.67 8.73 -14.05
C GLN A 11 -5.64 9.50 -13.21
N LEU A 12 -4.34 9.37 -13.54
CA LEU A 12 -3.30 10.16 -12.87
C LEU A 12 -3.48 11.67 -13.12
N GLN A 13 -3.88 12.05 -14.33
CA GLN A 13 -4.14 13.46 -14.67
C GLN A 13 -5.30 14.02 -13.84
N ILE A 14 -6.42 13.31 -13.75
CA ILE A 14 -7.59 13.69 -12.93
C ILE A 14 -7.18 13.82 -11.46
N ALA A 15 -6.45 12.85 -10.94
CA ALA A 15 -5.99 12.86 -9.55
C ALA A 15 -5.10 14.08 -9.26
N ARG A 16 -4.21 14.41 -10.19
CA ARG A 16 -3.34 15.59 -10.10
C ARG A 16 -4.13 16.89 -10.11
N GLU A 17 -5.08 17.05 -11.06
CA GLU A 17 -5.91 18.25 -11.19
C GLU A 17 -6.78 18.51 -9.96
N LEU A 18 -7.25 17.44 -9.32
CA LEU A 18 -8.09 17.51 -8.11
C LEU A 18 -7.30 17.43 -6.80
N ASP A 19 -5.97 17.33 -6.85
CA ASP A 19 -5.09 17.08 -5.70
C ASP A 19 -5.54 15.88 -4.84
N LEU A 20 -5.96 14.81 -5.50
CA LEU A 20 -6.38 13.56 -4.88
C LEU A 20 -5.24 12.52 -4.89
N PRO A 21 -5.11 11.69 -3.85
CA PRO A 21 -4.23 10.55 -3.88
C PRO A 21 -4.82 9.42 -4.72
N VAL A 22 -3.95 8.60 -5.33
CA VAL A 22 -4.35 7.42 -6.09
C VAL A 22 -4.12 6.13 -5.32
N ILE A 23 -5.02 5.16 -5.48
CA ILE A 23 -4.86 3.79 -5.01
C ILE A 23 -4.56 2.93 -6.24
N ILE A 24 -3.33 2.41 -6.31
CA ILE A 24 -2.85 1.69 -7.49
C ILE A 24 -2.85 0.19 -7.25
N HIS A 25 -3.61 -0.53 -8.07
CA HIS A 25 -3.50 -1.98 -8.17
C HIS A 25 -2.45 -2.36 -9.22
N CYS A 26 -1.47 -3.16 -8.81
CA CYS A 26 -0.40 -3.64 -9.68
C CYS A 26 -0.21 -5.14 -9.52
N ARG A 27 -0.48 -5.91 -10.60
CA ARG A 27 -0.26 -7.34 -10.64
C ARG A 27 0.54 -7.72 -11.87
N ASP A 28 1.71 -8.33 -11.65
CA ASP A 28 2.63 -8.79 -12.70
C ASP A 28 3.01 -7.70 -13.73
N ALA A 29 3.03 -6.42 -13.29
CA ALA A 29 3.23 -5.27 -14.16
C ALA A 29 4.13 -4.17 -13.53
N ALA A 30 4.92 -4.51 -12.51
CA ALA A 30 5.67 -3.52 -11.73
C ALA A 30 6.58 -2.65 -12.59
N ALA A 31 7.36 -3.24 -13.50
CA ALA A 31 8.27 -2.50 -14.36
C ALA A 31 7.55 -1.51 -15.28
N MET A 32 6.46 -1.94 -15.93
CA MET A 32 5.66 -1.08 -16.79
C MET A 32 4.96 0.02 -15.99
N MET A 33 4.39 -0.33 -14.83
CA MET A 33 3.74 0.63 -13.93
C MET A 33 4.74 1.70 -13.46
N HIS A 34 5.94 1.29 -13.05
CA HIS A 34 7.00 2.20 -12.64
C HIS A 34 7.39 3.15 -13.77
N GLN A 35 7.62 2.62 -14.98
CA GLN A 35 7.95 3.43 -16.17
C GLN A 35 6.87 4.49 -16.44
N VAL A 36 5.60 4.09 -16.48
CA VAL A 36 4.49 5.02 -16.76
C VAL A 36 4.38 6.11 -15.68
N CYS A 37 4.54 5.74 -14.40
CA CYS A 37 4.55 6.72 -13.31
C CYS A 37 5.74 7.68 -13.43
N GLN A 38 6.93 7.16 -13.73
CA GLN A 38 8.13 7.97 -13.87
C GLN A 38 8.02 8.99 -15.02
N GLU A 39 7.56 8.55 -16.19
CA GLU A 39 7.29 9.42 -17.34
C GLU A 39 6.25 10.49 -17.01
N PHE A 40 5.15 10.09 -16.38
CA PHE A 40 4.11 11.03 -15.96
C PHE A 40 4.64 12.07 -14.95
N TRP A 41 5.46 11.65 -13.96
CA TRP A 41 6.06 12.57 -12.98
C TRP A 41 7.01 13.58 -13.63
N GLN A 42 7.76 13.16 -14.65
CA GLN A 42 8.66 14.05 -15.41
C GLN A 42 7.87 15.11 -16.22
N GLU A 43 6.74 14.70 -16.80
CA GLU A 43 5.94 15.56 -17.66
C GLU A 43 5.00 16.50 -16.88
N PHE A 44 4.33 15.97 -15.85
CA PHE A 44 3.24 16.67 -15.17
C PHE A 44 3.47 16.93 -13.69
N GLY A 45 4.50 16.33 -13.11
CA GLY A 45 4.76 16.38 -11.67
C GLY A 45 4.13 15.22 -10.91
N ARG A 46 4.48 15.13 -9.61
CA ARG A 46 4.12 13.99 -8.76
C ARG A 46 2.63 13.94 -8.41
N VAL A 47 2.08 12.74 -8.35
CA VAL A 47 0.79 12.42 -7.75
C VAL A 47 1.03 11.59 -6.49
N ARG A 48 0.35 11.94 -5.38
CA ARG A 48 0.41 11.15 -4.15
C ARG A 48 -0.36 9.85 -4.31
N GLY A 49 0.10 8.78 -3.69
CA GLY A 49 -0.62 7.51 -3.80
C GLY A 49 -0.05 6.38 -2.99
N VAL A 50 -0.71 5.23 -3.11
CA VAL A 50 -0.34 3.97 -2.47
C VAL A 50 -0.36 2.82 -3.46
N MET A 51 0.64 1.96 -3.38
CA MET A 51 0.63 0.65 -4.02
C MET A 51 -0.19 -0.29 -3.13
N HIS A 52 -1.43 -0.53 -3.56
CA HIS A 52 -2.42 -1.32 -2.86
C HIS A 52 -2.12 -2.82 -2.95
N CYS A 53 -2.33 -3.54 -1.84
CA CYS A 53 -2.16 -4.98 -1.75
C CYS A 53 -0.83 -5.46 -2.39
N TRP A 54 0.25 -4.78 -2.03
CA TRP A 54 1.52 -4.92 -2.70
C TRP A 54 2.11 -6.33 -2.56
N ALA A 55 2.56 -6.88 -3.68
CA ALA A 55 3.11 -8.23 -3.77
C ALA A 55 4.45 -8.31 -4.53
N GLY A 56 5.05 -7.17 -4.85
CA GLY A 56 6.33 -7.10 -5.57
C GLY A 56 7.53 -7.51 -4.74
N THR A 57 8.68 -7.61 -5.40
CA THR A 57 9.99 -7.86 -4.79
C THR A 57 10.49 -6.65 -3.99
N PRO A 58 11.51 -6.80 -3.11
CA PRO A 58 12.17 -5.67 -2.47
C PRO A 58 12.71 -4.62 -3.46
N ALA A 59 13.28 -5.06 -4.58
CA ALA A 59 13.79 -4.14 -5.61
C ALA A 59 12.66 -3.31 -6.25
N GLU A 60 11.55 -3.96 -6.63
CA GLU A 60 10.37 -3.26 -7.16
C GLU A 60 9.72 -2.35 -6.12
N THR A 61 9.72 -2.76 -4.85
CA THR A 61 9.25 -1.93 -3.73
C THR A 61 10.05 -0.62 -3.66
N GLN A 62 11.36 -0.71 -3.78
CA GLN A 62 12.23 0.48 -3.76
C GLN A 62 11.91 1.44 -4.90
N TRP A 63 11.62 0.95 -6.12
CA TRP A 63 11.22 1.83 -7.23
C TRP A 63 10.02 2.73 -6.91
N PHE A 64 9.01 2.17 -6.24
CA PHE A 64 7.81 2.95 -5.88
C PHE A 64 8.04 3.85 -4.66
N LEU A 65 8.88 3.45 -3.72
CA LEU A 65 9.32 4.31 -2.62
C LEU A 65 10.08 5.54 -3.14
N ASP A 66 10.97 5.36 -4.14
CA ASP A 66 11.73 6.45 -4.77
C ASP A 66 10.81 7.45 -5.50
N LEU A 67 9.70 6.97 -6.05
CA LEU A 67 8.64 7.81 -6.60
C LEU A 67 7.77 8.50 -5.54
N GLY A 68 7.94 8.13 -4.26
CA GLY A 68 7.25 8.73 -3.12
C GLY A 68 5.94 8.06 -2.72
N PHE A 69 5.61 6.91 -3.30
CA PHE A 69 4.43 6.15 -2.94
C PHE A 69 4.49 5.55 -1.54
N TYR A 70 3.33 5.40 -0.93
CA TYR A 70 3.13 4.50 0.20
C TYR A 70 2.99 3.07 -0.30
N ILE A 71 3.33 2.11 0.56
CA ILE A 71 3.21 0.68 0.26
C ILE A 71 2.26 0.06 1.29
N SER A 72 1.19 -0.59 0.79
CA SER A 72 0.16 -1.20 1.64
C SER A 72 0.21 -2.72 1.56
N PHE A 73 0.20 -3.37 2.71
CA PHE A 73 0.19 -4.83 2.82
C PHE A 73 -1.14 -5.34 3.36
N SER A 74 -1.68 -6.36 2.70
CA SER A 74 -2.91 -7.06 3.06
C SER A 74 -2.63 -8.37 3.80
N GLY A 75 -3.67 -9.14 4.07
CA GLY A 75 -3.59 -10.44 4.73
C GLY A 75 -2.59 -11.42 4.11
N VAL A 76 -2.24 -11.26 2.84
CA VAL A 76 -1.26 -12.12 2.13
C VAL A 76 0.11 -12.12 2.81
N VAL A 77 0.54 -11.01 3.41
CA VAL A 77 1.83 -10.93 4.10
C VAL A 77 1.97 -11.96 5.22
N THR A 78 0.83 -12.39 5.80
CA THR A 78 0.80 -13.41 6.87
C THR A 78 0.95 -14.85 6.38
N PHE A 79 0.93 -15.08 5.05
CA PHE A 79 0.93 -16.43 4.51
C PHE A 79 2.34 -17.04 4.53
N LYS A 80 2.42 -18.33 4.88
CA LYS A 80 3.70 -19.03 5.04
C LYS A 80 4.63 -18.93 3.81
N ASN A 81 4.06 -18.92 2.63
CA ASN A 81 4.81 -18.92 1.36
C ASN A 81 4.97 -17.50 0.76
N ALA A 82 4.67 -16.44 1.51
CA ALA A 82 4.74 -15.06 1.04
C ALA A 82 6.11 -14.40 1.32
N THR A 83 7.20 -15.15 1.23
CA THR A 83 8.56 -14.70 1.59
C THR A 83 8.94 -13.41 0.88
N GLN A 84 8.68 -13.31 -0.43
CA GLN A 84 8.94 -12.11 -1.22
C GLN A 84 8.23 -10.87 -0.65
N ILE A 85 6.94 -11.01 -0.30
CA ILE A 85 6.14 -9.93 0.27
C ILE A 85 6.64 -9.55 1.67
N GLN A 86 7.04 -10.55 2.47
CA GLN A 86 7.60 -10.35 3.79
C GLN A 86 8.93 -9.61 3.74
N ASP A 87 9.80 -9.95 2.78
CA ASP A 87 11.07 -9.26 2.58
C ASP A 87 10.85 -7.82 2.08
N SER A 88 9.87 -7.61 1.22
CA SER A 88 9.44 -6.26 0.81
C SER A 88 8.93 -5.44 2.00
N ALA A 89 8.13 -6.06 2.89
CA ALA A 89 7.60 -5.38 4.06
C ALA A 89 8.68 -4.95 5.07
N LYS A 90 9.82 -5.65 5.12
CA LYS A 90 10.93 -5.29 6.01
C LYS A 90 11.67 -4.03 5.58
N ILE A 91 11.72 -3.74 4.28
CA ILE A 91 12.48 -2.58 3.75
C ILE A 91 11.66 -1.29 3.68
N VAL A 92 10.32 -1.37 3.77
CA VAL A 92 9.47 -0.16 3.71
C VAL A 92 9.70 0.69 4.95
N PRO A 93 10.08 1.99 4.82
CA PRO A 93 10.16 2.91 5.94
C PRO A 93 8.82 3.01 6.67
N ILE A 94 8.86 3.15 8.00
CA ILE A 94 7.65 3.16 8.82
C ILE A 94 6.68 4.30 8.44
N ASP A 95 7.20 5.43 7.99
CA ASP A 95 6.46 6.59 7.50
C ASP A 95 5.89 6.44 6.08
N LYS A 96 6.14 5.30 5.43
CA LYS A 96 5.61 4.93 4.10
C LYS A 96 4.79 3.64 4.13
N LEU A 97 4.62 3.04 5.31
CA LEU A 97 3.91 1.79 5.49
C LEU A 97 2.42 2.03 5.69
N LEU A 98 1.60 1.26 4.96
CA LEU A 98 0.16 1.14 5.19
C LEU A 98 -0.24 -0.33 5.36
N ILE A 99 -1.39 -0.55 5.95
CA ILE A 99 -2.01 -1.86 6.13
C ILE A 99 -3.45 -1.83 5.65
N GLU A 100 -3.92 -2.95 5.15
CA GLU A 100 -5.28 -3.10 4.63
C GLU A 100 -5.81 -4.51 4.79
N THR A 101 -7.07 -4.74 4.46
CA THR A 101 -7.68 -6.06 4.48
C THR A 101 -7.84 -6.68 3.11
N ASP A 102 -8.18 -5.91 2.10
CA ASP A 102 -8.68 -6.35 0.80
C ASP A 102 -9.95 -7.24 0.93
N CYS A 103 -10.74 -7.00 1.99
CA CYS A 103 -11.94 -7.78 2.24
C CYS A 103 -12.98 -7.62 1.10
N PRO A 104 -13.71 -8.69 0.76
CA PRO A 104 -13.88 -9.95 1.48
C PRO A 104 -12.82 -11.03 1.15
N PHE A 105 -11.75 -10.70 0.45
CA PHE A 105 -10.70 -11.59 0.01
C PHE A 105 -9.51 -11.61 0.98
N LEU A 106 -8.57 -12.52 0.76
CA LEU A 106 -7.23 -12.54 1.37
C LEU A 106 -7.21 -12.53 2.92
N ALA A 107 -8.17 -13.22 3.56
CA ALA A 107 -8.21 -13.30 5.02
C ALA A 107 -6.84 -13.72 5.60
N PRO A 108 -6.29 -12.94 6.57
CA PRO A 108 -4.99 -13.23 7.16
C PRO A 108 -5.00 -14.50 8.01
N VAL A 109 -3.82 -15.04 8.33
CA VAL A 109 -3.67 -16.06 9.38
C VAL A 109 -4.00 -15.39 10.74
N PRO A 110 -4.80 -16.03 11.64
CA PRO A 110 -5.31 -17.40 11.59
C PRO A 110 -6.68 -17.57 10.90
N LYS A 111 -7.20 -16.54 10.24
CA LYS A 111 -8.54 -16.54 9.63
C LYS A 111 -8.57 -17.07 8.19
N ARG A 112 -7.45 -17.54 7.67
CA ARG A 112 -7.34 -18.03 6.29
C ARG A 112 -8.41 -19.06 5.95
N GLY A 113 -8.97 -18.93 4.73
CA GLY A 113 -10.06 -19.80 4.26
C GLY A 113 -11.47 -19.35 4.70
N LYS A 114 -11.57 -18.30 5.51
CA LYS A 114 -12.84 -17.66 5.85
C LYS A 114 -13.03 -16.38 5.01
N ARG A 115 -14.26 -15.87 4.98
CA ARG A 115 -14.54 -14.55 4.45
C ARG A 115 -13.78 -13.51 5.28
N ASN A 116 -13.02 -12.64 4.62
CA ASN A 116 -12.30 -11.55 5.27
C ASN A 116 -13.26 -10.42 5.65
N GLU A 117 -12.89 -9.66 6.67
CA GLU A 117 -13.67 -8.51 7.18
C GLU A 117 -12.73 -7.41 7.68
N PRO A 118 -13.17 -6.14 7.75
CA PRO A 118 -12.32 -5.01 8.13
C PRO A 118 -11.61 -5.18 9.48
N ALA A 119 -12.26 -5.82 10.46
CA ALA A 119 -11.69 -6.07 11.79
C ALA A 119 -10.41 -6.93 11.74
N PHE A 120 -10.21 -7.72 10.67
CA PHE A 120 -9.04 -8.60 10.55
C PHE A 120 -7.76 -7.85 10.18
N VAL A 121 -7.81 -6.55 9.91
CA VAL A 121 -6.61 -5.72 9.75
C VAL A 121 -5.69 -5.79 10.97
N SER A 122 -6.23 -6.02 12.16
CA SER A 122 -5.46 -6.20 13.39
C SER A 122 -4.48 -7.38 13.34
N TYR A 123 -4.82 -8.46 12.64
CA TYR A 123 -3.91 -9.59 12.43
C TYR A 123 -2.76 -9.22 11.48
N VAL A 124 -3.02 -8.39 10.48
CA VAL A 124 -1.99 -7.87 9.56
C VAL A 124 -1.02 -6.99 10.35
N ALA A 125 -1.53 -6.06 11.16
CA ALA A 125 -0.72 -5.19 12.02
C ALA A 125 0.16 -6.01 12.97
N THR A 126 -0.42 -6.98 13.68
CA THR A 126 0.31 -7.84 14.63
C THR A 126 1.42 -8.61 13.92
N TYR A 127 1.14 -9.17 12.75
CA TYR A 127 2.13 -9.93 11.99
C TYR A 127 3.29 -9.04 11.52
N LEU A 128 2.98 -7.87 10.96
CA LEU A 128 4.00 -6.93 10.49
C LEU A 128 4.87 -6.39 11.62
N ALA A 129 4.28 -6.07 12.77
CA ALA A 129 5.04 -5.64 13.95
C ALA A 129 6.06 -6.71 14.37
N GLN A 130 5.65 -7.98 14.45
CA GLN A 130 6.54 -9.10 14.74
C GLN A 130 7.62 -9.30 13.67
N LEU A 131 7.23 -9.27 12.39
CA LEU A 131 8.14 -9.45 11.25
C LEU A 131 9.24 -8.39 11.21
N ARG A 132 8.91 -7.16 11.58
CA ARG A 132 9.79 -6.00 11.54
C ARG A 132 10.55 -5.75 12.85
N GLY A 133 10.19 -6.47 13.93
CA GLY A 133 10.74 -6.24 15.26
C GLY A 133 10.32 -4.90 15.87
N GLU A 134 9.14 -4.40 15.52
CA GLU A 134 8.57 -3.13 15.99
C GLU A 134 7.46 -3.38 17.01
N GLY A 135 7.17 -2.38 17.85
CA GLY A 135 6.02 -2.44 18.75
C GLY A 135 4.69 -2.36 18.00
N LEU A 136 3.69 -3.15 18.40
CA LEU A 136 2.37 -3.14 17.75
C LEU A 136 1.72 -1.75 17.78
N ASP A 137 1.74 -1.08 18.94
CA ASP A 137 1.17 0.26 19.10
C ASP A 137 1.90 1.28 18.21
N GLN A 138 3.24 1.22 18.15
CA GLN A 138 4.04 2.06 17.27
C GLN A 138 3.67 1.88 15.80
N LEU A 139 3.51 0.63 15.35
CA LEU A 139 3.11 0.34 13.96
C LEU A 139 1.68 0.82 13.69
N ALA A 140 0.75 0.60 14.61
CA ALA A 140 -0.63 1.03 14.49
C ALA A 140 -0.74 2.56 14.40
N ASP A 141 -0.03 3.29 15.26
CA ASP A 141 0.01 4.75 15.25
C ASP A 141 0.62 5.29 13.96
N ALA A 142 1.74 4.71 13.51
CA ALA A 142 2.41 5.13 12.28
C ALA A 142 1.52 4.90 11.06
N THR A 143 0.95 3.70 10.90
CA THR A 143 0.09 3.40 9.74
C THR A 143 -1.21 4.21 9.75
N THR A 144 -1.75 4.54 10.93
CA THR A 144 -2.89 5.43 11.07
C THR A 144 -2.53 6.86 10.65
N THR A 145 -1.39 7.36 11.11
CA THR A 145 -0.88 8.69 10.72
C THR A 145 -0.64 8.76 9.22
N ASN A 146 0.04 7.78 8.66
CA ASN A 146 0.31 7.69 7.22
C ASN A 146 -0.98 7.70 6.38
N ALA A 147 -2.00 6.96 6.80
CA ALA A 147 -3.29 6.95 6.12
C ALA A 147 -3.98 8.32 6.17
N ARG A 148 -3.95 8.97 7.33
CA ARG A 148 -4.52 10.32 7.49
C ARG A 148 -3.80 11.34 6.61
N ASP A 149 -2.48 11.30 6.58
CA ASP A 149 -1.65 12.22 5.80
C ASP A 149 -1.88 12.01 4.29
N LEU A 150 -1.88 10.75 3.84
CA LEU A 150 -2.08 10.43 2.43
C LEU A 150 -3.47 10.87 1.94
N PHE A 151 -4.51 10.49 2.69
CA PHE A 151 -5.91 10.71 2.28
C PHE A 151 -6.52 12.00 2.84
N LYS A 152 -5.75 12.83 3.56
CA LYS A 152 -6.20 14.08 4.21
C LYS A 152 -7.43 13.85 5.11
N LEU A 153 -7.42 12.74 5.86
CA LEU A 153 -8.54 12.41 6.73
C LEU A 153 -8.56 13.31 7.98
N PRO A 154 -9.75 13.76 8.42
CA PRO A 154 -9.86 14.57 9.62
C PRO A 154 -9.42 13.77 10.85
N VAL A 155 -8.83 14.46 11.82
CA VAL A 155 -8.62 13.89 13.16
C VAL A 155 -10.00 13.72 13.79
N LEU A 156 -10.43 12.48 14.00
CA LEU A 156 -11.65 12.24 14.76
C LEU A 156 -11.42 12.76 16.19
N ALA A 157 -12.27 13.71 16.62
CA ALA A 157 -12.32 14.06 18.03
C ALA A 157 -12.57 12.77 18.83
N ALA A 158 -11.79 12.57 19.90
CA ALA A 158 -12.04 11.42 20.78
C ALA A 158 -13.51 11.45 21.18
N VAL A 159 -14.24 10.38 20.87
CA VAL A 159 -15.60 10.19 21.40
C VAL A 159 -15.39 9.94 22.89
N VAL A 160 -15.66 10.97 23.71
CA VAL A 160 -15.65 10.91 25.17
C VAL A 160 -16.85 10.11 25.66
#